data_854c1b2f9c3c367797954219f525b11a
#
_entry.id   854c1b2f9c3c367797954219f525b11a
#
_cell.length_a   1.000
_cell.length_b   1.000
_cell.length_c   1.000
_cell.angle_alpha   90.00
_cell.angle_beta   90.00
_cell.angle_gamma   90.00
#
_symmetry.space_group_name_H-M   'P 1'
#
loop_
_entity.id
_entity.type
_entity.pdbx_description
1 polymer ?
#
loop_
_entity_poly.entity_id
_entity_poly.type
_entity_poly.pdbx_seq_one_letter_code
_entity_poly.pdbx_strand_id
1 'polypeptide(L)'
;MNSLKLIFSNRKYFAPALVFATLNIVYGTWAIYIPRIKETLNINEGQLGMAIFYMALGTLSMIWLAPKFIKKFGVGRITAFSVFLFLLTFFIPFSASNYLWLCIGLFVVGMFSGLTDVSMNALVSEIEERDAVHIMSANHGFFSLGGFLGAGIGGLFLTKQLVPLQHLLIVIAILFVANLMVAKDYIRVSSYHEQPNNLKIKNFKPLVFLALIAFFIMACEGAIVDWSALYLKKVSLAKLSWLGLGYTVFSATMAVGRFLGDAISKSLGSRMLLLLGLMLAIFGFGLILFVTPLIVIIGFGLVGLGLSVIIPELFRLGGKTPNLDAPVSISFISGVGFLGFLVGPVLLGFLAEISSLKLSFFTLLIFIIISFLTALTLKRK
;
A
#
# COMPACT_ATOMS: atom_id res chain seq x y z
N MET A 1 22.53 14.46 4.33
CA MET A 1 22.87 13.10 4.81
C MET A 1 21.86 12.15 4.17
N ASN A 2 22.27 10.97 3.72
CA ASN A 2 21.35 10.02 3.11
C ASN A 2 20.32 9.59 4.17
N SER A 3 19.00 9.69 3.89
CA SER A 3 17.89 9.37 4.82
C SER A 3 18.00 7.96 5.40
N LEU A 4 18.47 6.99 4.61
CA LEU A 4 18.74 5.62 5.08
C LEU A 4 19.84 5.60 6.17
N LYS A 5 20.95 6.30 5.96
CA LYS A 5 22.03 6.39 6.96
C LYS A 5 21.50 7.01 8.26
N LEU A 6 20.62 8.02 8.15
CA LEU A 6 19.99 8.66 9.31
C LEU A 6 19.09 7.69 10.08
N ILE A 7 18.26 6.93 9.39
CA ILE A 7 17.36 5.94 10.01
C ILE A 7 18.16 4.89 10.79
N PHE A 8 19.22 4.33 10.20
CA PHE A 8 20.02 3.31 10.87
C PHE A 8 20.97 3.86 11.96
N SER A 9 21.26 5.15 11.97
CA SER A 9 22.13 5.76 12.98
C SER A 9 21.42 6.13 14.29
N ASN A 10 20.06 6.22 14.28
CA ASN A 10 19.33 6.67 15.47
C ASN A 10 18.00 5.91 15.63
N ARG A 11 17.81 5.29 16.80
CA ARG A 11 16.59 4.54 17.14
C ARG A 11 15.31 5.34 17.00
N LYS A 12 15.34 6.64 17.27
CA LYS A 12 14.20 7.57 17.12
C LYS A 12 13.68 7.62 15.68
N TYR A 13 14.55 7.49 14.68
CA TYR A 13 14.17 7.49 13.27
C TYR A 13 13.90 6.06 12.75
N PHE A 14 14.56 5.07 13.33
CA PHE A 14 14.34 3.66 13.01
C PHE A 14 12.97 3.16 13.50
N ALA A 15 12.52 3.64 14.66
CA ALA A 15 11.27 3.17 15.27
C ALA A 15 10.03 3.38 14.38
N PRO A 16 9.75 4.56 13.81
CA PRO A 16 8.65 4.71 12.86
C PRO A 16 8.87 3.90 11.57
N ALA A 17 10.10 3.76 11.07
CA ALA A 17 10.39 2.93 9.90
C ALA A 17 10.02 1.46 10.13
N LEU A 18 10.23 0.95 11.35
CA LEU A 18 9.79 -0.38 11.74
C LEU A 18 8.26 -0.50 11.76
N VAL A 19 7.52 0.53 12.20
CA VAL A 19 6.05 0.54 12.14
C VAL A 19 5.57 0.44 10.69
N PHE A 20 6.16 1.22 9.78
CA PHE A 20 5.86 1.15 8.34
C PHE A 20 6.13 -0.24 7.78
N ALA A 21 7.29 -0.85 8.10
CA ALA A 21 7.61 -2.20 7.68
C ALA A 21 6.64 -3.23 8.27
N THR A 22 6.26 -3.07 9.54
CA THR A 22 5.33 -3.98 10.24
C THR A 22 3.99 -4.10 9.51
N LEU A 23 3.38 -2.97 9.12
CA LEU A 23 2.12 -3.00 8.39
C LEU A 23 2.22 -3.90 7.16
N ASN A 24 3.24 -3.67 6.35
CA ASN A 24 3.30 -4.34 5.07
C ASN A 24 3.91 -5.75 5.13
N ILE A 25 4.65 -6.10 6.19
CA ILE A 25 5.02 -7.51 6.46
C ILE A 25 3.76 -8.35 6.69
N VAL A 26 2.81 -7.83 7.47
CA VAL A 26 1.56 -8.56 7.74
C VAL A 26 0.67 -8.61 6.51
N TYR A 27 0.58 -7.53 5.73
CA TYR A 27 -0.12 -7.54 4.44
C TYR A 27 0.51 -8.51 3.45
N GLY A 28 1.84 -8.56 3.35
CA GLY A 28 2.55 -9.53 2.52
C GLY A 28 2.27 -10.98 2.96
N THR A 29 2.23 -11.21 4.27
CA THR A 29 1.84 -12.51 4.83
C THR A 29 0.37 -12.85 4.52
N TRP A 30 -0.54 -11.90 4.59
CA TRP A 30 -1.93 -12.07 4.19
C TRP A 30 -2.06 -12.42 2.70
N ALA A 31 -1.42 -11.66 1.83
CA ALA A 31 -1.55 -11.76 0.38
C ALA A 31 -1.27 -13.18 -0.15
N ILE A 32 -0.26 -13.86 0.39
CA ILE A 32 0.09 -15.23 -0.04
C ILE A 32 -0.92 -16.28 0.38
N TYR A 33 -1.71 -16.03 1.43
CA TYR A 33 -2.73 -16.96 1.94
C TYR A 33 -4.13 -16.71 1.40
N ILE A 34 -4.37 -15.63 0.68
CA ILE A 34 -5.67 -15.32 0.04
C ILE A 34 -6.22 -16.52 -0.77
N PRO A 35 -5.43 -17.18 -1.66
CA PRO A 35 -5.93 -18.32 -2.41
C PRO A 35 -6.40 -19.48 -1.52
N ARG A 36 -5.67 -19.75 -0.43
CA ARG A 36 -6.01 -20.84 0.50
C ARG A 36 -7.24 -20.52 1.35
N ILE A 37 -7.35 -19.28 1.84
CA ILE A 37 -8.52 -18.82 2.61
C ILE A 37 -9.78 -18.88 1.74
N LYS A 38 -9.69 -18.41 0.48
CA LYS A 38 -10.76 -18.51 -0.49
C LYS A 38 -11.25 -19.95 -0.69
N GLU A 39 -10.32 -20.87 -0.86
CA GLU A 39 -10.65 -22.30 -1.02
C GLU A 39 -11.23 -22.92 0.23
N THR A 40 -10.68 -22.63 1.41
CA THR A 40 -11.16 -23.17 2.69
C THR A 40 -12.59 -22.72 2.96
N LEU A 41 -12.95 -21.49 2.63
CA LEU A 41 -14.29 -20.93 2.83
C LEU A 41 -15.24 -21.21 1.65
N ASN A 42 -14.74 -21.83 0.58
CA ASN A 42 -15.48 -22.12 -0.65
C ASN A 42 -16.22 -20.89 -1.22
N ILE A 43 -15.53 -19.73 -1.27
CA ILE A 43 -16.06 -18.48 -1.79
C ILE A 43 -15.58 -18.21 -3.21
N ASN A 44 -16.40 -17.52 -4.00
CA ASN A 44 -16.04 -17.10 -5.34
C ASN A 44 -15.22 -15.79 -5.37
N GLU A 45 -14.79 -15.33 -6.54
CA GLU A 45 -13.98 -14.13 -6.70
C GLU A 45 -14.75 -12.85 -6.33
N GLY A 46 -16.02 -12.78 -6.68
CA GLY A 46 -16.89 -11.68 -6.32
C GLY A 46 -17.03 -11.53 -4.80
N GLN A 47 -17.26 -12.64 -4.09
CA GLN A 47 -17.31 -12.67 -2.63
C GLN A 47 -15.97 -12.26 -2.01
N LEU A 48 -14.84 -12.74 -2.57
CA LEU A 48 -13.50 -12.31 -2.12
C LEU A 48 -13.32 -10.80 -2.30
N GLY A 49 -13.67 -10.26 -3.46
CA GLY A 49 -13.60 -8.83 -3.74
C GLY A 49 -14.42 -8.01 -2.75
N MET A 50 -15.64 -8.47 -2.42
CA MET A 50 -16.48 -7.82 -1.41
C MET A 50 -15.88 -7.92 0.01
N ALA A 51 -15.26 -9.04 0.37
CA ALA A 51 -14.58 -9.18 1.66
C ALA A 51 -13.40 -8.19 1.78
N ILE A 52 -12.60 -8.03 0.72
CA ILE A 52 -11.50 -7.04 0.67
C ILE A 52 -12.06 -5.59 0.68
N PHE A 53 -13.20 -5.35 0.04
CA PHE A 53 -13.89 -4.07 0.11
C PHE A 53 -14.24 -3.67 1.55
N TYR A 54 -14.69 -4.62 2.40
CA TYR A 54 -14.93 -4.34 3.82
C TYR A 54 -13.66 -3.92 4.55
N MET A 55 -12.50 -4.45 4.18
CA MET A 55 -11.20 -3.98 4.73
C MET A 55 -10.94 -2.52 4.33
N ALA A 56 -11.12 -2.17 3.05
CA ALA A 56 -10.96 -0.80 2.58
C ALA A 56 -11.98 0.16 3.24
N LEU A 57 -13.22 -0.28 3.45
CA LEU A 57 -14.25 0.49 4.15
C LEU A 57 -13.87 0.72 5.63
N GLY A 58 -13.33 -0.29 6.29
CA GLY A 58 -12.77 -0.16 7.65
C GLY A 58 -11.66 0.88 7.71
N THR A 59 -10.71 0.84 6.78
CA THR A 59 -9.62 1.82 6.65
C THR A 59 -10.18 3.24 6.49
N LEU A 60 -11.11 3.43 5.56
CA LEU A 60 -11.72 4.72 5.29
C LEU A 60 -12.45 5.28 6.52
N SER A 61 -13.18 4.43 7.26
CA SER A 61 -13.88 4.84 8.49
C SER A 61 -12.93 5.43 9.54
N MET A 62 -11.71 4.89 9.66
CA MET A 62 -10.73 5.37 10.63
C MET A 62 -9.92 6.58 10.15
N ILE A 63 -9.73 6.76 8.86
CA ILE A 63 -9.08 7.98 8.32
C ILE A 63 -9.79 9.25 8.84
N TRP A 64 -11.12 9.25 8.90
CA TRP A 64 -11.90 10.37 9.44
C TRP A 64 -11.85 10.52 10.96
N LEU A 65 -11.64 9.42 11.68
CA LEU A 65 -11.64 9.41 13.15
C LEU A 65 -10.23 9.57 13.73
N ALA A 66 -9.18 9.15 13.02
CA ALA A 66 -7.80 9.18 13.47
C ALA A 66 -7.33 10.54 13.97
N PRO A 67 -7.61 11.68 13.30
CA PRO A 67 -7.20 13.00 13.80
C PRO A 67 -7.78 13.32 15.19
N LYS A 68 -9.01 12.88 15.49
CA LYS A 68 -9.64 13.08 16.81
C LYS A 68 -8.92 12.29 17.90
N PHE A 69 -8.54 11.04 17.61
CA PHE A 69 -7.78 10.20 18.53
C PHE A 69 -6.36 10.76 18.76
N ILE A 70 -5.68 11.16 17.67
CA ILE A 70 -4.34 11.76 17.73
C ILE A 70 -4.35 13.03 18.57
N LYS A 71 -5.33 13.91 18.36
CA LYS A 71 -5.49 15.14 19.16
C LYS A 71 -5.70 14.86 20.64
N LYS A 72 -6.50 13.84 20.98
CA LYS A 72 -6.85 13.51 22.36
C LYS A 72 -5.72 12.80 23.13
N PHE A 73 -5.01 11.87 22.48
CA PHE A 73 -4.09 10.96 23.16
C PHE A 73 -2.62 11.17 22.79
N GLY A 74 -2.33 11.94 21.74
CA GLY A 74 -1.00 12.16 21.18
C GLY A 74 -0.64 11.16 20.08
N VAL A 75 0.12 11.61 19.07
CA VAL A 75 0.45 10.82 17.89
C VAL A 75 1.25 9.57 18.23
N GLY A 76 2.25 9.66 19.09
CA GLY A 76 3.09 8.50 19.45
C GLY A 76 2.32 7.40 20.17
N ARG A 77 1.41 7.76 21.10
CA ARG A 77 0.56 6.80 21.83
C ARG A 77 -0.41 6.10 20.89
N ILE A 78 -1.06 6.85 19.98
CA ILE A 78 -2.00 6.28 19.02
C ILE A 78 -1.27 5.36 18.04
N THR A 79 -0.09 5.73 17.55
CA THR A 79 0.71 4.86 16.68
C THR A 79 1.08 3.56 17.39
N ALA A 80 1.54 3.61 18.64
CA ALA A 80 1.84 2.40 19.40
C ALA A 80 0.60 1.53 19.63
N PHE A 81 -0.49 2.14 20.10
CA PHE A 81 -1.75 1.42 20.34
C PHE A 81 -2.29 0.76 19.08
N SER A 82 -2.34 1.50 17.98
CA SER A 82 -2.92 1.02 16.72
C SER A 82 -2.09 -0.10 16.08
N VAL A 83 -0.75 -0.02 16.09
CA VAL A 83 0.09 -1.08 15.50
C VAL A 83 -0.04 -2.39 16.25
N PHE A 84 -0.13 -2.38 17.59
CA PHE A 84 -0.35 -3.61 18.35
C PHE A 84 -1.74 -4.22 18.10
N LEU A 85 -2.78 -3.40 18.04
CA LEU A 85 -4.10 -3.90 17.70
C LEU A 85 -4.18 -4.39 16.26
N PHE A 86 -3.57 -3.67 15.31
CA PHE A 86 -3.48 -4.12 13.92
C PHE A 86 -2.86 -5.52 13.82
N LEU A 87 -1.77 -5.79 14.51
CA LEU A 87 -1.16 -7.12 14.55
C LEU A 87 -2.16 -8.18 15.03
N LEU A 88 -2.91 -7.90 16.08
CA LEU A 88 -3.85 -8.86 16.66
C LEU A 88 -5.11 -9.08 15.80
N THR A 89 -5.55 -8.07 15.05
CA THR A 89 -6.78 -8.19 14.26
C THR A 89 -6.71 -9.22 13.14
N PHE A 90 -5.50 -9.52 12.63
CA PHE A 90 -5.34 -10.55 11.59
C PHE A 90 -5.65 -11.97 12.04
N PHE A 91 -5.72 -12.21 13.36
CA PHE A 91 -6.23 -13.51 13.84
C PHE A 91 -7.65 -13.80 13.36
N ILE A 92 -8.50 -12.78 13.21
CA ILE A 92 -9.90 -12.95 12.83
C ILE A 92 -10.03 -13.52 11.41
N PRO A 93 -9.48 -12.88 10.34
CA PRO A 93 -9.60 -13.44 8.99
C PRO A 93 -8.84 -14.75 8.79
N PHE A 94 -7.74 -15.00 9.51
CA PHE A 94 -7.00 -16.26 9.42
C PHE A 94 -7.68 -17.43 10.13
N SER A 95 -8.56 -17.16 11.08
CA SER A 95 -9.37 -18.17 11.79
C SER A 95 -10.86 -18.14 11.40
N ALA A 96 -11.20 -17.41 10.34
CA ALA A 96 -12.58 -17.29 9.89
C ALA A 96 -13.15 -18.66 9.48
N SER A 97 -14.27 -19.05 10.09
CA SER A 97 -14.99 -20.30 9.81
C SER A 97 -16.05 -20.17 8.72
N ASN A 98 -16.41 -18.94 8.35
CA ASN A 98 -17.38 -18.63 7.31
C ASN A 98 -17.16 -17.24 6.72
N TYR A 99 -17.90 -16.95 5.65
CA TYR A 99 -17.77 -15.69 4.90
C TYR A 99 -18.06 -14.43 5.74
N LEU A 100 -19.07 -14.49 6.62
CA LEU A 100 -19.42 -13.34 7.46
C LEU A 100 -18.28 -12.98 8.43
N TRP A 101 -17.67 -13.97 9.07
CA TRP A 101 -16.51 -13.77 9.96
C TRP A 101 -15.29 -13.24 9.19
N LEU A 102 -15.09 -13.67 7.93
CA LEU A 102 -14.06 -13.10 7.07
C LEU A 102 -14.31 -11.61 6.82
N CYS A 103 -15.53 -11.22 6.46
CA CYS A 103 -15.89 -9.83 6.21
C CYS A 103 -15.73 -8.94 7.45
N ILE A 104 -16.24 -9.41 8.62
CA ILE A 104 -16.08 -8.70 9.89
C ILE A 104 -14.59 -8.55 10.24
N GLY A 105 -13.82 -9.64 10.12
CA GLY A 105 -12.39 -9.64 10.41
C GLY A 105 -11.63 -8.66 9.55
N LEU A 106 -11.87 -8.65 8.24
CA LEU A 106 -11.24 -7.73 7.31
C LEU A 106 -11.65 -6.28 7.56
N PHE A 107 -12.92 -6.01 7.90
CA PHE A 107 -13.34 -4.67 8.31
C PHE A 107 -12.57 -4.18 9.54
N VAL A 108 -12.43 -5.01 10.57
CA VAL A 108 -11.67 -4.67 11.80
C VAL A 108 -10.19 -4.50 11.50
N VAL A 109 -9.59 -5.36 10.67
CA VAL A 109 -8.21 -5.17 10.15
C VAL A 109 -8.08 -3.81 9.48
N GLY A 110 -9.00 -3.46 8.60
CA GLY A 110 -9.03 -2.17 7.94
C GLY A 110 -9.07 -0.99 8.91
N MET A 111 -9.92 -1.06 9.94
CA MET A 111 -10.00 0.01 10.95
C MET A 111 -8.64 0.28 11.60
N PHE A 112 -7.97 -0.75 12.11
CA PHE A 112 -6.68 -0.56 12.79
C PHE A 112 -5.54 -0.30 11.82
N SER A 113 -5.60 -0.80 10.60
CA SER A 113 -4.70 -0.42 9.52
C SER A 113 -4.80 1.08 9.21
N GLY A 114 -6.01 1.60 8.98
CA GLY A 114 -6.23 3.01 8.69
C GLY A 114 -5.79 3.92 9.85
N LEU A 115 -6.07 3.53 11.09
CA LEU A 115 -5.61 4.27 12.26
C LEU A 115 -4.08 4.29 12.36
N THR A 116 -3.42 3.15 12.09
CA THR A 116 -1.96 3.05 12.11
C THR A 116 -1.35 3.85 10.96
N ASP A 117 -1.92 3.75 9.76
CA ASP A 117 -1.42 4.49 8.59
C ASP A 117 -1.45 6.00 8.82
N VAL A 118 -2.58 6.55 9.24
CA VAL A 118 -2.68 8.00 9.54
C VAL A 118 -1.72 8.40 10.67
N SER A 119 -1.67 7.63 11.75
CA SER A 119 -0.86 8.01 12.91
C SER A 119 0.64 7.86 12.67
N MET A 120 1.10 6.82 11.93
CA MET A 120 2.52 6.66 11.63
C MET A 120 3.04 7.74 10.66
N ASN A 121 2.23 8.15 9.67
CA ASN A 121 2.57 9.25 8.77
C ASN A 121 2.63 10.58 9.53
N ALA A 122 1.66 10.85 10.42
CA ALA A 122 1.67 12.03 11.29
C ALA A 122 2.88 12.03 12.26
N LEU A 123 3.24 10.85 12.79
CA LEU A 123 4.42 10.70 13.66
C LEU A 123 5.71 11.07 12.93
N VAL A 124 5.88 10.58 11.69
CA VAL A 124 7.07 10.90 10.90
C VAL A 124 7.10 12.39 10.55
N SER A 125 5.97 12.99 10.18
CA SER A 125 5.87 14.41 9.89
C SER A 125 6.27 15.28 11.10
N GLU A 126 5.82 14.91 12.29
CA GLU A 126 6.17 15.59 13.54
C GLU A 126 7.68 15.49 13.88
N ILE A 127 8.26 14.31 13.63
CA ILE A 127 9.71 14.09 13.81
C ILE A 127 10.51 14.92 12.81
N GLU A 128 10.09 14.96 11.54
CA GLU A 128 10.75 15.76 10.50
C GLU A 128 10.77 17.24 10.83
N GLU A 129 9.63 17.78 11.28
CA GLU A 129 9.51 19.18 11.63
C GLU A 129 10.35 19.54 12.87
N ARG A 130 10.26 18.73 13.92
CA ARG A 130 10.98 18.97 15.18
C ARG A 130 12.50 18.91 15.02
N ASP A 131 12.99 17.98 14.19
CA ASP A 131 14.42 17.69 14.05
C ASP A 131 15.04 18.29 12.78
N ALA A 132 14.24 18.98 11.94
CA ALA A 132 14.64 19.53 10.64
C ALA A 132 15.31 18.46 9.73
N VAL A 133 14.73 17.27 9.67
CA VAL A 133 15.22 16.13 8.85
C VAL A 133 14.19 15.72 7.80
N HIS A 134 14.60 14.92 6.82
CA HIS A 134 13.72 14.37 5.79
C HIS A 134 13.87 12.85 5.75
N ILE A 135 12.87 12.12 6.29
CA ILE A 135 12.86 10.66 6.40
C ILE A 135 11.55 10.02 5.90
N MET A 136 10.54 10.79 5.51
CA MET A 136 9.23 10.28 5.06
C MET A 136 9.36 9.30 3.90
N SER A 137 10.07 9.68 2.84
CA SER A 137 10.27 8.82 1.66
C SER A 137 10.97 7.49 2.03
N ALA A 138 11.96 7.55 2.92
CA ALA A 138 12.63 6.36 3.40
C ALA A 138 11.72 5.45 4.24
N ASN A 139 10.83 6.01 5.07
CA ASN A 139 9.81 5.24 5.81
C ASN A 139 8.86 4.51 4.84
N HIS A 140 8.40 5.16 3.77
CA HIS A 140 7.64 4.48 2.72
C HIS A 140 8.46 3.41 1.97
N GLY A 141 9.79 3.58 1.86
CA GLY A 141 10.70 2.54 1.39
C GLY A 141 10.69 1.31 2.31
N PHE A 142 10.71 1.52 3.65
CA PHE A 142 10.57 0.44 4.64
C PHE A 142 9.20 -0.23 4.57
N PHE A 143 8.12 0.49 4.29
CA PHE A 143 6.82 -0.11 3.99
C PHE A 143 6.93 -1.10 2.82
N SER A 144 7.51 -0.70 1.69
CA SER A 144 7.68 -1.59 0.52
C SER A 144 8.59 -2.78 0.83
N LEU A 145 9.68 -2.55 1.59
CA LEU A 145 10.57 -3.61 2.07
C LEU A 145 9.81 -4.61 2.96
N GLY A 146 8.87 -4.12 3.76
CA GLY A 146 7.99 -4.97 4.57
C GLY A 146 7.17 -5.95 3.72
N GLY A 147 6.55 -5.48 2.63
CA GLY A 147 5.82 -6.33 1.70
C GLY A 147 6.69 -7.40 1.05
N PHE A 148 7.90 -7.01 0.64
CA PHE A 148 8.91 -7.96 0.14
C PHE A 148 9.23 -9.05 1.17
N LEU A 149 9.49 -8.68 2.42
CA LEU A 149 9.82 -9.63 3.48
C LEU A 149 8.63 -10.52 3.83
N GLY A 150 7.42 -9.94 3.98
CA GLY A 150 6.21 -10.68 4.35
C GLY A 150 5.83 -11.72 3.30
N ALA A 151 5.75 -11.32 2.04
CA ALA A 151 5.41 -12.24 0.95
C ALA A 151 6.55 -13.20 0.60
N GLY A 152 7.81 -12.73 0.62
CA GLY A 152 8.98 -13.54 0.28
C GLY A 152 9.23 -14.65 1.29
N ILE A 153 9.31 -14.31 2.58
CA ILE A 153 9.48 -15.29 3.67
C ILE A 153 8.26 -16.21 3.73
N GLY A 154 7.06 -15.64 3.63
CA GLY A 154 5.82 -16.40 3.63
C GLY A 154 5.73 -17.41 2.48
N GLY A 155 6.22 -17.07 1.29
CA GLY A 155 6.31 -18.00 0.17
C GLY A 155 7.16 -19.24 0.47
N LEU A 156 8.24 -19.09 1.25
CA LEU A 156 9.05 -20.22 1.70
C LEU A 156 8.29 -21.13 2.69
N PHE A 157 7.45 -20.55 3.55
CA PHE A 157 6.64 -21.32 4.49
C PHE A 157 5.46 -22.06 3.84
N LEU A 158 4.93 -21.56 2.71
CA LEU A 158 3.90 -22.27 1.93
C LEU A 158 4.36 -23.68 1.53
N THR A 159 5.66 -23.85 1.22
CA THR A 159 6.23 -25.14 0.80
C THR A 159 6.38 -26.13 1.96
N LYS A 160 6.44 -25.64 3.21
CA LYS A 160 6.61 -26.47 4.41
C LYS A 160 5.28 -26.95 5.02
N GLN A 161 4.16 -26.73 4.31
CA GLN A 161 2.80 -27.13 4.73
C GLN A 161 2.36 -26.61 6.12
N LEU A 162 2.98 -25.52 6.60
CA LEU A 162 2.54 -24.89 7.82
C LEU A 162 1.07 -24.42 7.70
N VAL A 163 0.33 -24.58 8.77
CA VAL A 163 -1.02 -24.02 8.85
C VAL A 163 -0.91 -22.48 8.78
N PRO A 164 -1.73 -21.79 7.98
CA PRO A 164 -1.66 -20.34 7.83
C PRO A 164 -1.62 -19.59 9.15
N LEU A 165 -2.42 -20.03 10.11
CA LEU A 165 -2.48 -19.44 11.46
C LEU A 165 -1.16 -19.60 12.23
N GLN A 166 -0.46 -20.73 12.10
CA GLN A 166 0.84 -20.94 12.76
C GLN A 166 1.91 -19.98 12.20
N HIS A 167 1.96 -19.81 10.87
CA HIS A 167 2.86 -18.83 10.26
C HIS A 167 2.53 -17.41 10.73
N LEU A 168 1.25 -17.03 10.72
CA LEU A 168 0.81 -15.73 11.21
C LEU A 168 1.24 -15.50 12.67
N LEU A 169 1.07 -16.49 13.55
CA LEU A 169 1.47 -16.42 14.97
C LEU A 169 2.96 -16.10 15.12
N ILE A 170 3.81 -16.77 14.35
CA ILE A 170 5.26 -16.54 14.37
C ILE A 170 5.56 -15.10 13.94
N VAL A 171 4.99 -14.65 12.82
CA VAL A 171 5.19 -13.30 12.29
C VAL A 171 4.72 -12.25 13.31
N ILE A 172 3.52 -12.41 13.86
CA ILE A 172 2.98 -11.48 14.85
C ILE A 172 3.83 -11.46 16.11
N ALA A 173 4.27 -12.60 16.63
CA ALA A 173 5.12 -12.64 17.83
C ALA A 173 6.43 -11.88 17.62
N ILE A 174 7.11 -12.09 16.50
CA ILE A 174 8.35 -11.37 16.15
C ILE A 174 8.09 -9.87 16.03
N LEU A 175 7.06 -9.46 15.28
CA LEU A 175 6.75 -8.05 15.06
C LEU A 175 6.25 -7.37 16.33
N PHE A 176 5.50 -8.07 17.18
CA PHE A 176 5.04 -7.56 18.47
C PHE A 176 6.22 -7.23 19.37
N VAL A 177 7.14 -8.16 19.53
CA VAL A 177 8.37 -7.95 20.32
C VAL A 177 9.22 -6.83 19.72
N ALA A 178 9.42 -6.81 18.40
CA ALA A 178 10.20 -5.77 17.73
C ALA A 178 9.61 -4.37 17.95
N ASN A 179 8.28 -4.21 17.78
CA ASN A 179 7.61 -2.93 18.05
C ASN A 179 7.64 -2.55 19.52
N LEU A 180 7.50 -3.51 20.45
CA LEU A 180 7.60 -3.25 21.88
C LEU A 180 8.98 -2.68 22.27
N MET A 181 10.07 -3.19 21.65
CA MET A 181 11.43 -2.73 21.90
C MET A 181 11.68 -1.28 21.45
N VAL A 182 10.95 -0.79 20.44
CA VAL A 182 11.12 0.56 19.88
C VAL A 182 10.01 1.54 20.27
N ALA A 183 8.88 1.07 20.80
CA ALA A 183 7.74 1.93 21.14
C ALA A 183 8.12 3.08 22.10
N LYS A 184 9.03 2.84 23.04
CA LYS A 184 9.53 3.87 23.98
C LYS A 184 10.20 5.06 23.29
N ASP A 185 10.72 4.87 22.08
CA ASP A 185 11.49 5.88 21.36
C ASP A 185 10.60 6.93 20.67
N TYR A 186 9.27 6.62 20.52
CA TYR A 186 8.31 7.55 19.91
C TYR A 186 6.99 7.74 20.70
N ILE A 187 6.67 6.92 21.69
CA ILE A 187 5.37 6.95 22.40
C ILE A 187 5.07 8.31 23.07
N ARG A 188 6.10 9.08 23.41
CA ARG A 188 5.99 10.40 24.03
C ARG A 188 5.89 11.56 23.03
N VAL A 189 5.96 11.29 21.73
CA VAL A 189 5.80 12.30 20.71
C VAL A 189 4.33 12.75 20.71
N SER A 190 4.12 14.03 20.93
CA SER A 190 2.80 14.67 20.85
C SER A 190 2.83 15.71 19.75
N SER A 191 1.84 15.71 18.88
CA SER A 191 1.67 16.73 17.85
C SER A 191 0.45 17.56 18.11
N TYR A 192 0.56 18.82 17.78
CA TYR A 192 -0.56 19.73 17.76
C TYR A 192 -0.42 20.67 16.55
N HIS A 193 -1.03 20.30 15.43
CA HIS A 193 -1.26 21.23 14.34
C HIS A 193 -2.75 21.34 14.08
N GLU A 194 -3.28 22.56 14.18
CA GLU A 194 -4.61 22.87 13.66
C GLU A 194 -4.53 22.84 12.14
N GLN A 195 -5.26 21.93 11.51
CA GLN A 195 -5.44 21.98 10.06
C GLN A 195 -6.26 23.23 9.70
N PRO A 196 -5.85 24.02 8.71
CA PRO A 196 -6.63 25.18 8.27
C PRO A 196 -7.98 24.75 7.70
N ASN A 197 -9.04 25.29 8.29
CA ASN A 197 -10.44 24.92 8.10
C ASN A 197 -11.12 25.74 7.00
N ASN A 198 -10.61 25.83 5.76
CA ASN A 198 -11.39 26.48 4.68
C ASN A 198 -11.02 25.96 3.28
N LEU A 199 -11.52 24.76 2.94
CA LEU A 199 -11.37 24.19 1.62
C LEU A 199 -12.61 24.50 0.74
N LYS A 200 -12.47 25.40 -0.24
CA LYS A 200 -13.50 25.62 -1.26
C LYS A 200 -13.30 24.65 -2.43
N ILE A 201 -14.28 23.81 -2.72
CA ILE A 201 -14.24 22.77 -3.77
C ILE A 201 -13.88 23.32 -5.17
N LYS A 202 -14.21 24.58 -5.47
CA LYS A 202 -13.93 25.21 -6.78
C LYS A 202 -12.43 25.31 -7.13
N ASN A 203 -11.55 25.26 -6.16
CA ASN A 203 -10.11 25.43 -6.36
C ASN A 203 -9.39 24.15 -6.81
N PHE A 204 -10.07 22.98 -6.78
CA PHE A 204 -9.45 21.68 -7.08
C PHE A 204 -9.40 21.28 -8.56
N LYS A 205 -10.05 22.05 -9.47
CA LYS A 205 -10.05 21.75 -10.91
C LYS A 205 -8.65 21.42 -11.48
N PRO A 206 -7.56 22.15 -11.14
CA PRO A 206 -6.23 21.83 -11.66
C PRO A 206 -5.67 20.48 -11.19
N LEU A 207 -6.20 19.96 -10.07
CA LEU A 207 -5.74 18.70 -9.46
C LEU A 207 -6.49 17.47 -9.95
N VAL A 208 -7.63 17.64 -10.67
CA VAL A 208 -8.51 16.53 -11.05
C VAL A 208 -7.76 15.47 -11.85
N PHE A 209 -6.92 15.87 -12.82
CA PHE A 209 -6.15 14.91 -13.61
C PHE A 209 -5.08 14.18 -12.78
N LEU A 210 -4.42 14.88 -11.85
CA LEU A 210 -3.46 14.26 -10.93
C LEU A 210 -4.18 13.27 -9.99
N ALA A 211 -5.34 13.65 -9.47
CA ALA A 211 -6.16 12.82 -8.59
C ALA A 211 -6.73 11.59 -9.33
N LEU A 212 -7.13 11.74 -10.61
CA LEU A 212 -7.57 10.63 -11.44
C LEU A 212 -6.46 9.61 -11.69
N ILE A 213 -5.23 10.09 -11.99
CA ILE A 213 -4.06 9.21 -12.10
C ILE A 213 -3.85 8.49 -10.76
N ALA A 214 -3.87 9.20 -9.62
CA ALA A 214 -3.70 8.59 -8.30
C ALA A 214 -4.74 7.50 -8.03
N PHE A 215 -6.01 7.73 -8.39
CA PHE A 215 -7.10 6.73 -8.29
C PHE A 215 -6.75 5.44 -9.02
N PHE A 216 -6.37 5.52 -10.30
CA PHE A 216 -6.05 4.34 -11.09
C PHE A 216 -4.78 3.62 -10.60
N ILE A 217 -3.75 4.39 -10.20
CA ILE A 217 -2.50 3.82 -9.68
C ILE A 217 -2.73 3.08 -8.38
N MET A 218 -3.46 3.67 -7.45
CA MET A 218 -3.73 3.03 -6.16
C MET A 218 -4.67 1.82 -6.31
N ALA A 219 -5.60 1.83 -7.27
CA ALA A 219 -6.38 0.65 -7.62
C ALA A 219 -5.47 -0.48 -8.15
N CYS A 220 -4.49 -0.16 -9.00
CA CYS A 220 -3.54 -1.15 -9.53
C CYS A 220 -2.61 -1.69 -8.43
N GLU A 221 -2.11 -0.82 -7.53
CA GLU A 221 -1.25 -1.22 -6.42
C GLU A 221 -1.98 -2.18 -5.48
N GLY A 222 -3.21 -1.84 -5.05
CA GLY A 222 -4.05 -2.71 -4.22
C GLY A 222 -4.38 -4.04 -4.89
N ALA A 223 -4.67 -4.01 -6.19
CA ALA A 223 -4.95 -5.21 -6.95
C ALA A 223 -3.79 -6.21 -6.95
N ILE A 224 -2.55 -5.76 -7.03
CA ILE A 224 -1.39 -6.65 -7.01
C ILE A 224 -1.22 -7.26 -5.62
N VAL A 225 -1.44 -6.49 -4.56
CA VAL A 225 -1.41 -7.00 -3.17
C VAL A 225 -2.40 -8.15 -3.00
N ASP A 226 -3.65 -7.94 -3.41
CA ASP A 226 -4.74 -8.85 -3.09
C ASP A 226 -4.92 -10.00 -4.10
N TRP A 227 -4.55 -9.80 -5.36
CA TRP A 227 -4.92 -10.71 -6.45
C TRP A 227 -3.72 -11.39 -7.13
N SER A 228 -2.45 -10.95 -6.90
CA SER A 228 -1.29 -11.51 -7.60
C SER A 228 -1.08 -13.00 -7.31
N ALA A 229 -1.25 -13.44 -6.06
CA ALA A 229 -1.11 -14.85 -5.69
C ALA A 229 -2.21 -15.70 -6.34
N LEU A 230 -3.46 -15.20 -6.36
CA LEU A 230 -4.57 -15.89 -7.00
C LEU A 230 -4.42 -15.95 -8.52
N TYR A 231 -3.90 -14.87 -9.14
CA TYR A 231 -3.58 -14.83 -10.57
C TYR A 231 -2.52 -15.87 -10.94
N LEU A 232 -1.42 -15.91 -10.18
CA LEU A 232 -0.37 -16.94 -10.38
C LEU A 232 -0.91 -18.35 -10.22
N LYS A 233 -1.82 -18.59 -9.26
CA LYS A 233 -2.43 -19.89 -9.04
C LYS A 233 -3.40 -20.29 -10.17
N LYS A 234 -4.37 -19.43 -10.49
CA LYS A 234 -5.50 -19.78 -11.38
C LYS A 234 -5.23 -19.54 -12.86
N VAL A 235 -4.47 -18.51 -13.21
CA VAL A 235 -4.24 -18.09 -14.59
C VAL A 235 -2.91 -18.64 -15.10
N SER A 236 -1.84 -18.47 -14.30
CA SER A 236 -0.50 -18.91 -14.70
C SER A 236 -0.22 -20.36 -14.34
N LEU A 237 -1.07 -21.01 -13.53
CA LEU A 237 -0.88 -22.39 -13.03
C LEU A 237 0.50 -22.60 -12.40
N ALA A 238 0.97 -21.59 -11.69
CA ALA A 238 2.28 -21.58 -11.06
C ALA A 238 2.36 -22.60 -9.90
N LYS A 239 3.58 -23.11 -9.66
CA LYS A 239 3.84 -23.99 -8.51
C LYS A 239 3.51 -23.25 -7.19
N LEU A 240 3.12 -24.00 -6.16
CA LEU A 240 2.77 -23.46 -4.85
C LEU A 240 3.86 -22.53 -4.26
N SER A 241 5.13 -22.90 -4.44
CA SER A 241 6.29 -22.11 -4.02
C SER A 241 6.42 -20.75 -4.72
N TRP A 242 5.74 -20.53 -5.83
CA TRP A 242 5.85 -19.32 -6.65
C TRP A 242 4.70 -18.33 -6.40
N LEU A 243 3.64 -18.73 -5.69
CA LEU A 243 2.45 -17.90 -5.51
C LEU A 243 2.76 -16.56 -4.83
N GLY A 244 3.68 -16.55 -3.87
CA GLY A 244 4.10 -15.33 -3.19
C GLY A 244 5.03 -14.43 -4.04
N LEU A 245 5.67 -14.96 -5.11
CA LEU A 245 6.68 -14.23 -5.87
C LEU A 245 6.10 -13.02 -6.61
N GLY A 246 4.83 -13.04 -6.99
CA GLY A 246 4.18 -11.90 -7.64
C GLY A 246 4.29 -10.64 -6.78
N TYR A 247 3.76 -10.70 -5.57
CA TYR A 247 3.82 -9.57 -4.65
C TYR A 247 5.23 -9.32 -4.10
N THR A 248 6.03 -10.37 -3.87
CA THR A 248 7.42 -10.24 -3.43
C THR A 248 8.26 -9.41 -4.39
N VAL A 249 8.26 -9.76 -5.68
CA VAL A 249 9.06 -9.06 -6.69
C VAL A 249 8.53 -7.66 -6.94
N PHE A 250 7.20 -7.49 -6.98
CA PHE A 250 6.56 -6.18 -7.05
C PHE A 250 7.02 -5.26 -5.91
N SER A 251 6.95 -5.71 -4.66
CA SER A 251 7.32 -4.91 -3.49
C SER A 251 8.82 -4.61 -3.43
N ALA A 252 9.67 -5.58 -3.83
CA ALA A 252 11.12 -5.39 -3.90
C ALA A 252 11.49 -4.29 -4.89
N THR A 253 10.97 -4.38 -6.12
CA THR A 253 11.26 -3.38 -7.17
C THR A 253 10.66 -2.03 -6.85
N MET A 254 9.48 -1.99 -6.21
CA MET A 254 8.88 -0.76 -5.70
C MET A 254 9.76 -0.11 -4.63
N ALA A 255 10.32 -0.87 -3.70
CA ALA A 255 11.24 -0.33 -2.70
C ALA A 255 12.49 0.28 -3.36
N VAL A 256 13.09 -0.43 -4.32
CA VAL A 256 14.24 0.08 -5.08
C VAL A 256 13.89 1.39 -5.79
N GLY A 257 12.76 1.42 -6.50
CA GLY A 257 12.33 2.61 -7.21
C GLY A 257 12.04 3.79 -6.28
N ARG A 258 11.44 3.57 -5.10
CA ARG A 258 11.21 4.61 -4.09
C ARG A 258 12.50 5.19 -3.52
N PHE A 259 13.52 4.35 -3.27
CA PHE A 259 14.82 4.83 -2.78
C PHE A 259 15.62 5.60 -3.84
N LEU A 260 15.46 5.28 -5.12
CA LEU A 260 16.15 5.93 -6.22
C LEU A 260 15.36 7.12 -6.83
N GLY A 261 14.05 7.14 -6.62
CA GLY A 261 13.12 8.06 -7.28
C GLY A 261 13.48 9.53 -7.12
N ASP A 262 13.87 9.97 -5.92
CA ASP A 262 14.26 11.35 -5.66
C ASP A 262 15.51 11.80 -6.45
N ALA A 263 16.50 10.91 -6.57
CA ALA A 263 17.71 11.20 -7.34
C ALA A 263 17.40 11.30 -8.84
N ILE A 264 16.57 10.38 -9.36
CA ILE A 264 16.16 10.36 -10.76
C ILE A 264 15.26 11.56 -11.08
N SER A 265 14.36 11.93 -10.18
CA SER A 265 13.46 13.08 -10.35
C SER A 265 14.22 14.40 -10.47
N LYS A 266 15.32 14.56 -9.72
CA LYS A 266 16.18 15.74 -9.81
C LYS A 266 16.85 15.88 -11.19
N SER A 267 17.17 14.79 -11.86
CA SER A 267 17.83 14.79 -13.15
C SER A 267 16.87 14.89 -14.33
N LEU A 268 15.74 14.18 -14.29
CA LEU A 268 14.78 14.07 -15.41
C LEU A 268 13.58 15.01 -15.27
N GLY A 269 13.30 15.48 -14.06
CA GLY A 269 12.08 16.23 -13.73
C GLY A 269 10.85 15.34 -13.53
N SER A 270 9.90 15.84 -12.72
CA SER A 270 8.71 15.10 -12.27
C SER A 270 7.85 14.54 -13.41
N ARG A 271 7.60 15.33 -14.46
CA ARG A 271 6.75 14.89 -15.57
C ARG A 271 7.37 13.76 -16.39
N MET A 272 8.65 13.85 -16.68
CA MET A 272 9.35 12.81 -17.47
C MET A 272 9.42 11.51 -16.68
N LEU A 273 9.74 11.58 -15.38
CA LEU A 273 9.77 10.41 -14.51
C LEU A 273 8.39 9.76 -14.37
N LEU A 274 7.32 10.56 -14.25
CA LEU A 274 5.94 10.07 -14.25
C LEU A 274 5.62 9.29 -15.54
N LEU A 275 5.95 9.84 -16.72
CA LEU A 275 5.69 9.18 -18.00
C LEU A 275 6.50 7.88 -18.16
N LEU A 276 7.78 7.87 -17.77
CA LEU A 276 8.62 6.68 -17.82
C LEU A 276 8.10 5.58 -16.87
N GLY A 277 7.67 5.95 -15.67
CA GLY A 277 7.07 5.03 -14.72
C GLY A 277 5.79 4.39 -15.28
N LEU A 278 4.90 5.19 -15.87
CA LEU A 278 3.67 4.70 -16.50
C LEU A 278 3.95 3.81 -17.71
N MET A 279 4.92 4.16 -18.59
CA MET A 279 5.33 3.30 -19.70
C MET A 279 5.84 1.96 -19.21
N LEU A 280 6.68 1.96 -18.18
CA LEU A 280 7.20 0.73 -17.59
C LEU A 280 6.08 -0.14 -17.00
N ALA A 281 5.09 0.48 -16.35
CA ALA A 281 3.91 -0.21 -15.83
C ALA A 281 3.02 -0.79 -16.95
N ILE A 282 2.81 -0.06 -18.06
CA ILE A 282 2.09 -0.58 -19.25
C ILE A 282 2.77 -1.86 -19.77
N PHE A 283 4.09 -1.80 -19.94
CA PHE A 283 4.85 -2.95 -20.41
C PHE A 283 4.78 -4.11 -19.41
N GLY A 284 4.90 -3.83 -18.11
CA GLY A 284 4.75 -4.83 -17.05
C GLY A 284 3.38 -5.51 -17.04
N PHE A 285 2.28 -4.74 -17.10
CA PHE A 285 0.94 -5.32 -17.22
C PHE A 285 0.75 -6.10 -18.51
N GLY A 286 1.34 -5.66 -19.63
CA GLY A 286 1.37 -6.42 -20.87
C GLY A 286 2.00 -7.80 -20.67
N LEU A 287 3.14 -7.91 -19.97
CA LEU A 287 3.78 -9.19 -19.65
C LEU A 287 2.92 -10.08 -18.75
N ILE A 288 2.18 -9.51 -17.79
CA ILE A 288 1.29 -10.27 -16.91
C ILE A 288 0.23 -11.05 -17.73
N LEU A 289 -0.22 -10.52 -18.86
CA LEU A 289 -1.24 -11.15 -19.70
C LEU A 289 -0.72 -12.35 -20.51
N PHE A 290 0.61 -12.61 -20.55
CA PHE A 290 1.19 -13.76 -21.26
C PHE A 290 0.98 -15.11 -20.57
N VAL A 291 0.53 -15.14 -19.31
CA VAL A 291 0.17 -16.37 -18.56
C VAL A 291 1.37 -17.20 -18.05
N THR A 292 2.51 -17.23 -18.75
CA THR A 292 3.70 -17.99 -18.33
C THR A 292 4.21 -17.48 -16.97
N PRO A 293 4.33 -18.32 -15.92
CA PRO A 293 4.59 -17.86 -14.55
C PRO A 293 5.79 -16.94 -14.41
N LEU A 294 6.92 -17.27 -15.03
CA LEU A 294 8.14 -16.45 -14.95
C LEU A 294 7.94 -15.07 -15.59
N ILE A 295 7.29 -15.02 -16.75
CA ILE A 295 7.00 -13.76 -17.48
C ILE A 295 6.05 -12.90 -16.64
N VAL A 296 5.05 -13.51 -16.02
CA VAL A 296 4.10 -12.82 -15.12
C VAL A 296 4.80 -12.22 -13.90
N ILE A 297 5.72 -12.97 -13.28
CA ILE A 297 6.50 -12.48 -12.13
C ILE A 297 7.40 -11.30 -12.54
N ILE A 298 8.07 -11.38 -13.70
CA ILE A 298 8.83 -10.27 -14.27
C ILE A 298 7.92 -9.07 -14.51
N GLY A 299 6.72 -9.31 -15.06
CA GLY A 299 5.69 -8.28 -15.25
C GLY A 299 5.34 -7.58 -13.94
N PHE A 300 5.08 -8.30 -12.85
CA PHE A 300 4.84 -7.72 -11.52
C PHE A 300 6.02 -6.86 -11.05
N GLY A 301 7.26 -7.30 -11.30
CA GLY A 301 8.45 -6.52 -10.96
C GLY A 301 8.53 -5.21 -11.74
N LEU A 302 8.26 -5.22 -13.03
CA LEU A 302 8.25 -4.00 -13.85
C LEU A 302 7.13 -3.05 -13.45
N VAL A 303 5.95 -3.57 -13.10
CA VAL A 303 4.87 -2.76 -12.56
C VAL A 303 5.29 -2.11 -11.24
N GLY A 304 5.89 -2.88 -10.32
CA GLY A 304 6.38 -2.35 -9.05
C GLY A 304 7.39 -1.20 -9.23
N LEU A 305 8.36 -1.38 -10.11
CA LEU A 305 9.33 -0.34 -10.43
C LEU A 305 8.66 0.89 -11.07
N GLY A 306 7.73 0.68 -12.01
CA GLY A 306 7.01 1.75 -12.69
C GLY A 306 6.12 2.56 -11.76
N LEU A 307 5.31 1.89 -10.91
CA LEU A 307 4.40 2.57 -9.99
C LEU A 307 5.12 3.27 -8.83
N SER A 308 6.32 2.85 -8.47
CA SER A 308 7.07 3.34 -7.31
C SER A 308 7.24 4.86 -7.25
N VAL A 309 7.38 5.51 -8.39
CA VAL A 309 7.66 6.94 -8.51
C VAL A 309 6.42 7.79 -8.76
N ILE A 310 5.29 7.16 -9.12
CA ILE A 310 4.11 7.90 -9.61
C ILE A 310 3.49 8.74 -8.52
N ILE A 311 3.10 8.15 -7.38
CA ILE A 311 2.45 8.88 -6.29
C ILE A 311 3.34 10.02 -5.74
N PRO A 312 4.64 9.81 -5.46
CA PRO A 312 5.53 10.91 -5.06
C PRO A 312 5.58 12.06 -6.08
N GLU A 313 5.61 11.74 -7.37
CA GLU A 313 5.65 12.79 -8.43
C GLU A 313 4.31 13.52 -8.57
N LEU A 314 3.18 12.82 -8.40
CA LEU A 314 1.85 13.47 -8.36
C LEU A 314 1.75 14.46 -7.20
N PHE A 315 2.25 14.11 -6.02
CA PHE A 315 2.29 15.01 -4.86
C PHE A 315 3.20 16.21 -5.10
N ARG A 316 4.37 15.99 -5.73
CA ARG A 316 5.31 17.06 -6.09
C ARG A 316 4.71 18.02 -7.13
N LEU A 317 3.99 17.50 -8.12
CA LEU A 317 3.27 18.32 -9.10
C LEU A 317 2.07 19.03 -8.47
N GLY A 318 1.29 18.34 -7.66
CA GLY A 318 0.15 18.90 -6.93
C GLY A 318 0.55 20.02 -5.97
N GLY A 319 1.63 19.81 -5.19
CA GLY A 319 2.15 20.80 -4.26
C GLY A 319 2.67 22.10 -4.91
N LYS A 320 2.93 22.08 -6.23
CA LYS A 320 3.31 23.26 -7.02
C LYS A 320 2.13 23.91 -7.74
N THR A 321 0.90 23.51 -7.47
CA THR A 321 -0.29 24.08 -8.12
C THR A 321 -0.53 25.51 -7.63
N PRO A 322 -0.62 26.50 -8.55
CA PRO A 322 -0.87 27.89 -8.16
C PRO A 322 -2.17 28.05 -7.37
N ASN A 323 -2.16 28.97 -6.40
CA ASN A 323 -3.32 29.33 -5.55
C ASN A 323 -3.88 28.20 -4.68
N LEU A 324 -3.10 27.14 -4.43
CA LEU A 324 -3.43 26.06 -3.52
C LEU A 324 -2.23 25.75 -2.62
N ASP A 325 -2.47 25.56 -1.33
CA ASP A 325 -1.47 25.12 -0.38
C ASP A 325 -1.06 23.65 -0.68
N ALA A 326 0.23 23.37 -0.57
CA ALA A 326 0.74 22.02 -0.86
C ALA A 326 0.07 20.92 -0.02
N PRO A 327 -0.15 21.06 1.31
CA PRO A 327 -0.86 20.04 2.09
C PRO A 327 -2.28 19.78 1.60
N VAL A 328 -2.98 20.83 1.18
CA VAL A 328 -4.37 20.74 0.66
C VAL A 328 -4.39 19.96 -0.66
N SER A 329 -3.47 20.28 -1.57
CA SER A 329 -3.34 19.61 -2.86
C SER A 329 -3.01 18.13 -2.69
N ILE A 330 -2.06 17.80 -1.81
CA ILE A 330 -1.67 16.41 -1.50
C ILE A 330 -2.83 15.64 -0.88
N SER A 331 -3.54 16.24 0.09
CA SER A 331 -4.71 15.60 0.73
C SER A 331 -5.82 15.28 -0.27
N PHE A 332 -6.08 16.19 -1.22
CA PHE A 332 -7.08 15.93 -2.26
C PHE A 332 -6.68 14.77 -3.18
N ILE A 333 -5.42 14.77 -3.67
CA ILE A 333 -4.89 13.72 -4.55
C ILE A 333 -4.91 12.38 -3.82
N SER A 334 -4.44 12.32 -2.57
CA SER A 334 -4.47 11.11 -1.75
C SER A 334 -5.88 10.61 -1.49
N GLY A 335 -6.80 11.49 -1.11
CA GLY A 335 -8.19 11.13 -0.81
C GLY A 335 -8.89 10.48 -2.00
N VAL A 336 -8.74 11.06 -3.20
CA VAL A 336 -9.26 10.45 -4.43
C VAL A 336 -8.53 9.15 -4.76
N GLY A 337 -7.21 9.10 -4.56
CA GLY A 337 -6.42 7.88 -4.73
C GLY A 337 -6.92 6.73 -3.86
N PHE A 338 -7.21 6.97 -2.58
CA PHE A 338 -7.76 5.96 -1.66
C PHE A 338 -9.10 5.38 -2.12
N LEU A 339 -9.91 6.13 -2.87
CA LEU A 339 -11.12 5.55 -3.50
C LEU A 339 -10.76 4.44 -4.51
N GLY A 340 -9.56 4.50 -5.11
CA GLY A 340 -9.04 3.42 -5.96
C GLY A 340 -8.86 2.11 -5.20
N PHE A 341 -8.27 2.15 -4.00
CA PHE A 341 -8.19 0.97 -3.11
C PHE A 341 -9.56 0.45 -2.68
N LEU A 342 -10.56 1.33 -2.54
CA LEU A 342 -11.92 0.94 -2.17
C LEU A 342 -12.65 0.25 -3.32
N VAL A 343 -12.60 0.84 -4.52
CA VAL A 343 -13.34 0.37 -5.69
C VAL A 343 -12.65 -0.80 -6.39
N GLY A 344 -11.30 -0.81 -6.37
CA GLY A 344 -10.49 -1.80 -7.07
C GLY A 344 -10.86 -3.25 -6.78
N PRO A 345 -10.85 -3.71 -5.52
CA PRO A 345 -11.13 -5.11 -5.18
C PRO A 345 -12.53 -5.57 -5.62
N VAL A 346 -13.53 -4.71 -5.47
CA VAL A 346 -14.92 -4.99 -5.89
C VAL A 346 -14.99 -5.16 -7.39
N LEU A 347 -14.47 -4.19 -8.14
CA LEU A 347 -14.48 -4.21 -9.60
C LEU A 347 -13.76 -5.46 -10.13
N LEU A 348 -12.56 -5.75 -9.60
CA LEU A 348 -11.77 -6.89 -10.06
C LEU A 348 -12.42 -8.23 -9.69
N GLY A 349 -13.01 -8.31 -8.49
CA GLY A 349 -13.73 -9.50 -8.05
C GLY A 349 -14.93 -9.82 -8.94
N PHE A 350 -15.75 -8.82 -9.26
CA PHE A 350 -16.90 -9.00 -10.16
C PHE A 350 -16.47 -9.30 -11.60
N LEU A 351 -15.43 -8.65 -12.13
CA LEU A 351 -14.92 -8.96 -13.45
C LEU A 351 -14.35 -10.39 -13.53
N ALA A 352 -13.68 -10.84 -12.47
CA ALA A 352 -13.17 -12.19 -12.38
C ALA A 352 -14.29 -13.24 -12.31
N GLU A 353 -15.41 -12.93 -11.63
CA GLU A 353 -16.58 -13.79 -11.52
C GLU A 353 -17.33 -13.90 -12.84
N ILE A 354 -17.58 -12.77 -13.52
CA ILE A 354 -18.34 -12.74 -14.79
C ILE A 354 -17.54 -13.35 -15.93
N SER A 355 -16.22 -13.23 -15.93
CA SER A 355 -15.38 -13.66 -17.03
C SER A 355 -14.11 -14.39 -16.56
N SER A 356 -13.09 -13.63 -16.11
CA SER A 356 -11.83 -14.23 -15.68
C SER A 356 -10.94 -13.21 -14.96
N LEU A 357 -10.02 -13.70 -14.12
CA LEU A 357 -8.95 -12.88 -13.56
C LEU A 357 -8.07 -12.22 -14.63
N LYS A 358 -7.93 -12.84 -15.80
CA LYS A 358 -7.19 -12.25 -16.91
C LYS A 358 -7.86 -10.97 -17.41
N LEU A 359 -9.21 -10.95 -17.49
CA LEU A 359 -9.95 -9.72 -17.83
C LEU A 359 -9.78 -8.65 -16.75
N SER A 360 -9.78 -9.02 -15.47
CA SER A 360 -9.53 -8.09 -14.37
C SER A 360 -8.16 -7.40 -14.53
N PHE A 361 -7.10 -8.15 -14.81
CA PHE A 361 -5.76 -7.58 -15.02
C PHE A 361 -5.64 -6.79 -16.34
N PHE A 362 -6.39 -7.18 -17.37
CA PHE A 362 -6.50 -6.37 -18.60
C PHE A 362 -7.15 -5.02 -18.32
N THR A 363 -8.15 -4.96 -17.45
CA THR A 363 -8.77 -3.69 -17.00
C THR A 363 -7.75 -2.80 -16.28
N LEU A 364 -6.85 -3.36 -15.47
CA LEU A 364 -5.77 -2.60 -14.85
C LEU A 364 -4.80 -2.03 -15.89
N LEU A 365 -4.48 -2.77 -16.94
CA LEU A 365 -3.69 -2.26 -18.06
C LEU A 365 -4.38 -1.04 -18.71
N ILE A 366 -5.70 -1.09 -18.90
CA ILE A 366 -6.47 0.05 -19.41
C ILE A 366 -6.36 1.24 -18.45
N PHE A 367 -6.45 1.05 -17.13
CA PHE A 367 -6.28 2.12 -16.14
C PHE A 367 -4.92 2.81 -16.26
N ILE A 368 -3.83 2.03 -16.44
CA ILE A 368 -2.50 2.62 -16.63
C ILE A 368 -2.38 3.35 -17.96
N ILE A 369 -2.97 2.84 -19.03
CA ILE A 369 -3.00 3.53 -20.35
C ILE A 369 -3.76 4.86 -20.22
N ILE A 370 -4.93 4.88 -19.58
CA ILE A 370 -5.68 6.13 -19.33
C ILE A 370 -4.83 7.10 -18.50
N SER A 371 -4.14 6.60 -17.47
CA SER A 371 -3.24 7.41 -16.65
C SER A 371 -2.10 8.00 -17.48
N PHE A 372 -1.51 7.21 -18.39
CA PHE A 372 -0.46 7.66 -19.29
C PHE A 372 -0.95 8.75 -20.26
N LEU A 373 -2.10 8.54 -20.92
CA LEU A 373 -2.70 9.53 -21.80
C LEU A 373 -3.05 10.81 -21.03
N THR A 374 -3.58 10.68 -19.81
CA THR A 374 -3.85 11.82 -18.93
C THR A 374 -2.56 12.56 -18.56
N ALA A 375 -1.48 11.85 -18.25
CA ALA A 375 -0.18 12.45 -17.92
C ALA A 375 0.44 13.20 -19.10
N LEU A 376 0.19 12.79 -20.36
CA LEU A 376 0.63 13.50 -21.56
C LEU A 376 0.00 14.90 -21.66
N THR A 377 -1.22 15.10 -21.17
CA THR A 377 -1.92 16.39 -21.18
C THR A 377 -1.38 17.38 -20.14
N LEU A 378 -0.62 16.91 -19.15
CA LEU A 378 -0.01 17.78 -18.15
C LEU A 378 1.02 18.71 -18.82
N LYS A 379 0.88 20.02 -18.62
CA LYS A 379 1.79 21.02 -19.23
C LYS A 379 3.23 20.81 -18.78
N ARG A 380 4.18 20.97 -19.71
CA ARG A 380 5.59 21.17 -19.36
C ARG A 380 5.68 22.51 -18.58
N LYS A 381 6.05 22.44 -17.32
CA LYS A 381 6.53 23.62 -16.58
C LYS A 381 8.04 23.59 -16.53
#